data_23d65966f2d89371e9ff11f37f3bf120
#
_entry.id   23d65966f2d89371e9ff11f37f3bf120
#
_cell.length_a   1.000
_cell.length_b   1.000
_cell.length_c   1.000
_cell.angle_alpha   90.00
_cell.angle_beta   90.00
_cell.angle_gamma   90.00
#
_symmetry.space_group_name_H-M   'P 1'
#
loop_
_entity.id
_entity.type
_entity.pdbx_description
1 polymer ?
#
loop_
_entity_poly.entity_id
_entity_poly.type
_entity_poly.pdbx_seq_one_letter_code
_entity_poly.pdbx_strand_id
1 'polypeptide(L)'
;MTAQHTPTSTFLVAGVLFTAAASAAWSADHRSFDHAITSKKVVALTFDADLTPKMLNDLKTAKVASWYNQNVIATLRQEHVPATLFLSGLWIKTYAGVTQELSNDSLFELGNHSYSHGGFHSPCYGLASVPESNESAEVQRTDELLTKYTTQHKKLFRFPGLCFEKDDVEKIEAQGYIVIGGDVDAGDGFQKSAMKIVSNVLAHVRPGSIVILHMQGGPNAPETANALPEIIANLRSRGYAFVKVSDLLNLSRSKN
;
A
#
# COMPACT_ATOMS: atom_id res chain seq x y z
N MET A 1 42.02 -42.12 60.21
CA MET A 1 42.39 -41.36 59.03
C MET A 1 41.27 -41.58 58.02
N THR A 2 40.31 -40.67 57.98
CA THR A 2 39.09 -40.78 57.13
C THR A 2 39.21 -39.74 56.00
N ALA A 3 39.28 -40.20 54.76
CA ALA A 3 39.33 -39.38 53.58
C ALA A 3 37.89 -38.96 53.18
N GLN A 4 37.64 -37.67 53.12
CA GLN A 4 36.36 -37.10 52.64
C GLN A 4 36.45 -36.94 51.10
N HIS A 5 35.48 -37.53 50.39
CA HIS A 5 35.24 -37.29 48.98
C HIS A 5 34.26 -36.11 48.82
N THR A 6 34.69 -35.08 48.11
CA THR A 6 33.83 -34.00 47.64
C THR A 6 33.24 -34.35 46.26
N PRO A 7 31.93 -34.15 46.02
CA PRO A 7 31.37 -34.34 44.67
C PRO A 7 31.55 -33.10 43.81
N THR A 8 32.12 -33.24 42.64
CA THR A 8 32.21 -32.23 41.60
C THR A 8 30.87 -32.13 40.87
N SER A 9 30.20 -31.00 41.03
CA SER A 9 28.98 -30.68 40.28
C SER A 9 29.33 -30.16 38.87
N THR A 10 28.96 -30.94 37.88
CA THR A 10 29.06 -30.55 36.45
C THR A 10 27.84 -29.73 36.09
N PHE A 11 28.01 -28.44 35.83
CA PHE A 11 26.96 -27.60 35.25
C PHE A 11 26.86 -27.84 33.77
N LEU A 12 25.74 -28.42 33.32
CA LEU A 12 25.34 -28.46 31.93
C LEU A 12 24.82 -27.07 31.53
N VAL A 13 25.57 -26.35 30.69
CA VAL A 13 25.10 -25.14 30.02
C VAL A 13 24.25 -25.57 28.84
N ALA A 14 22.93 -25.46 28.96
CA ALA A 14 22.02 -25.64 27.84
C ALA A 14 22.15 -24.44 26.90
N GLY A 15 22.83 -24.64 25.78
CA GLY A 15 22.90 -23.68 24.69
C GLY A 15 21.52 -23.54 24.03
N VAL A 16 20.89 -22.38 24.21
CA VAL A 16 19.68 -22.01 23.45
C VAL A 16 20.13 -21.68 22.04
N LEU A 17 19.90 -22.60 21.11
CA LEU A 17 20.01 -22.35 19.68
C LEU A 17 18.89 -21.39 19.26
N PHE A 18 19.21 -20.11 19.09
CA PHE A 18 18.38 -19.18 18.33
C PHE A 18 18.39 -19.62 16.87
N THR A 19 17.35 -20.30 16.44
CA THR A 19 17.07 -20.47 15.01
C THR A 19 16.66 -19.11 14.47
N ALA A 20 17.59 -18.40 13.82
CA ALA A 20 17.26 -17.27 13.00
C ALA A 20 16.29 -17.80 11.92
N ALA A 21 15.02 -17.41 12.01
CA ALA A 21 14.07 -17.64 10.93
C ALA A 21 14.64 -16.95 9.69
N ALA A 22 15.05 -17.74 8.71
CA ALA A 22 15.45 -17.23 7.42
C ALA A 22 14.24 -16.48 6.85
N SER A 23 14.31 -15.14 6.81
CA SER A 23 13.45 -14.34 5.98
C SER A 23 13.66 -14.85 4.56
N ALA A 24 12.63 -15.46 3.97
CA ALA A 24 12.67 -15.89 2.59
C ALA A 24 13.11 -14.68 1.76
N ALA A 25 14.27 -14.81 1.11
CA ALA A 25 14.84 -13.77 0.28
C ALA A 25 13.84 -13.52 -0.86
N TRP A 26 13.15 -12.38 -0.80
CA TRP A 26 12.54 -11.77 -1.97
C TRP A 26 13.69 -11.58 -2.97
N SER A 27 13.52 -12.05 -4.20
CA SER A 27 14.61 -12.16 -5.17
C SER A 27 15.37 -10.84 -5.27
N ALA A 28 16.70 -10.94 -5.45
CA ALA A 28 17.66 -9.83 -5.56
C ALA A 28 17.47 -8.90 -6.78
N ASP A 29 16.28 -8.88 -7.37
CA ASP A 29 15.88 -8.02 -8.47
C ASP A 29 14.97 -6.93 -7.88
N HIS A 30 15.54 -5.96 -7.15
CA HIS A 30 14.88 -4.82 -6.49
C HIS A 30 13.78 -4.19 -7.36
N ARG A 31 12.58 -4.74 -7.27
CA ARG A 31 11.40 -4.35 -8.03
C ARG A 31 10.21 -4.26 -7.09
N SER A 32 9.22 -3.48 -7.49
CA SER A 32 7.93 -3.49 -6.81
C SER A 32 7.25 -4.87 -6.90
N PHE A 33 6.45 -5.17 -5.89
CA PHE A 33 5.51 -6.28 -5.93
C PHE A 33 4.26 -5.85 -6.68
N ASP A 34 4.13 -6.28 -7.93
CA ASP A 34 3.05 -5.83 -8.82
C ASP A 34 1.93 -6.87 -8.95
N HIS A 35 2.24 -8.13 -8.67
CA HIS A 35 1.34 -9.25 -8.94
C HIS A 35 1.73 -10.49 -8.13
N ALA A 36 0.76 -11.22 -7.60
CA ALA A 36 0.98 -12.50 -6.95
C ALA A 36 0.90 -13.67 -7.93
N ILE A 37 1.94 -14.52 -7.99
CA ILE A 37 1.91 -15.72 -8.83
C ILE A 37 0.96 -16.75 -8.17
N THR A 38 -0.26 -16.85 -8.70
CA THR A 38 -1.29 -17.76 -8.17
C THR A 38 -2.29 -18.17 -9.25
N SER A 39 -2.86 -19.37 -9.13
CA SER A 39 -4.03 -19.79 -9.92
C SER A 39 -5.36 -19.48 -9.25
N LYS A 40 -5.34 -19.04 -7.96
CA LYS A 40 -6.56 -18.64 -7.26
C LYS A 40 -7.08 -17.33 -7.86
N LYS A 41 -8.37 -17.28 -8.18
CA LYS A 41 -9.02 -16.05 -8.64
C LYS A 41 -9.19 -15.07 -7.47
N VAL A 42 -8.09 -14.43 -7.09
CA VAL A 42 -8.03 -13.35 -6.09
C VAL A 42 -7.49 -12.08 -6.74
N VAL A 43 -7.93 -10.93 -6.28
CA VAL A 43 -7.51 -9.61 -6.75
C VAL A 43 -7.46 -8.64 -5.57
N ALA A 44 -6.44 -7.78 -5.52
CA ALA A 44 -6.39 -6.67 -4.59
C ALA A 44 -6.81 -5.37 -5.30
N LEU A 45 -7.85 -4.71 -4.82
CA LEU A 45 -8.14 -3.33 -5.18
C LEU A 45 -7.34 -2.42 -4.25
N THR A 46 -6.57 -1.51 -4.83
CA THR A 46 -5.76 -0.55 -4.08
C THR A 46 -6.14 0.88 -4.46
N PHE A 47 -6.08 1.79 -3.50
CA PHE A 47 -6.49 3.17 -3.71
C PHE A 47 -5.44 4.12 -3.17
N ASP A 48 -4.97 5.02 -4.02
CA ASP A 48 -4.03 6.05 -3.67
C ASP A 48 -4.78 7.31 -3.20
N ALA A 49 -4.29 7.91 -2.12
CA ALA A 49 -4.84 9.11 -1.49
C ALA A 49 -3.79 10.21 -1.51
N ASP A 50 -3.76 10.90 -2.64
CA ASP A 50 -2.74 11.90 -2.93
C ASP A 50 -3.09 13.24 -2.28
N LEU A 51 -2.10 13.90 -1.70
CA LEU A 51 -2.19 15.31 -1.37
C LEU A 51 -0.83 15.99 -1.50
N THR A 52 -0.68 16.77 -2.56
CA THR A 52 0.52 17.60 -2.76
C THR A 52 0.39 18.94 -2.02
N PRO A 53 1.49 19.67 -1.80
CA PRO A 53 1.45 21.04 -1.26
C PRO A 53 0.53 21.97 -2.07
N LYS A 54 0.50 21.82 -3.42
CA LYS A 54 -0.41 22.56 -4.28
C LYS A 54 -1.88 22.22 -3.99
N MET A 55 -2.22 20.95 -3.93
CA MET A 55 -3.58 20.48 -3.61
C MET A 55 -4.02 20.97 -2.22
N LEU A 56 -3.11 20.95 -1.23
CA LEU A 56 -3.38 21.51 0.10
C LEU A 56 -3.68 23.01 0.05
N ASN A 57 -2.98 23.77 -0.80
CA ASN A 57 -3.26 25.19 -1.00
C ASN A 57 -4.62 25.40 -1.70
N ASP A 58 -4.95 24.59 -2.71
CA ASP A 58 -6.24 24.67 -3.41
C ASP A 58 -7.41 24.38 -2.45
N LEU A 59 -7.24 23.47 -1.47
CA LEU A 59 -8.20 23.23 -0.39
C LEU A 59 -8.33 24.45 0.54
N LYS A 60 -7.19 25.02 1.01
CA LYS A 60 -7.17 26.20 1.89
C LYS A 60 -7.78 27.43 1.25
N THR A 61 -7.68 27.57 -0.05
CA THR A 61 -8.23 28.69 -0.83
C THR A 61 -9.65 28.41 -1.38
N ALA A 62 -10.28 27.32 -0.94
CA ALA A 62 -11.60 26.87 -1.36
C ALA A 62 -11.78 26.71 -2.89
N LYS A 63 -10.69 26.50 -3.64
CA LYS A 63 -10.76 26.14 -5.06
C LYS A 63 -11.26 24.72 -5.26
N VAL A 64 -11.03 23.84 -4.30
CA VAL A 64 -11.54 22.47 -4.24
C VAL A 64 -12.17 22.26 -2.88
N ALA A 65 -13.36 21.68 -2.84
CA ALA A 65 -14.08 21.44 -1.58
C ALA A 65 -13.49 20.27 -0.77
N SER A 66 -13.01 19.24 -1.45
CA SER A 66 -12.39 18.06 -0.80
C SER A 66 -11.52 17.32 -1.81
N TRP A 67 -10.40 16.76 -1.32
CA TRP A 67 -9.58 15.78 -2.01
C TRP A 67 -9.85 14.34 -1.53
N TYR A 68 -10.92 14.14 -0.80
CA TYR A 68 -11.39 12.82 -0.37
C TYR A 68 -12.76 12.52 -1.00
N ASN A 69 -12.85 11.40 -1.69
CA ASN A 69 -14.10 10.90 -2.25
C ASN A 69 -14.70 9.83 -1.34
N GLN A 70 -15.57 10.25 -0.44
CA GLN A 70 -16.23 9.33 0.51
C GLN A 70 -17.05 8.22 -0.17
N ASN A 71 -17.53 8.42 -1.41
CA ASN A 71 -18.34 7.43 -2.12
C ASN A 71 -17.53 6.18 -2.51
N VAL A 72 -16.22 6.30 -2.71
CA VAL A 72 -15.33 5.14 -2.92
C VAL A 72 -15.37 4.24 -1.70
N ILE A 73 -15.15 4.80 -0.51
CA ILE A 73 -15.15 4.06 0.75
C ILE A 73 -16.55 3.53 1.10
N ALA A 74 -17.59 4.31 0.86
CA ALA A 74 -18.97 3.87 1.06
C ALA A 74 -19.32 2.65 0.21
N THR A 75 -18.92 2.64 -1.08
CA THR A 75 -19.10 1.50 -1.98
C THR A 75 -18.35 0.26 -1.48
N LEU A 76 -17.07 0.40 -1.08
CA LEU A 76 -16.28 -0.71 -0.55
C LEU A 76 -16.92 -1.33 0.71
N ARG A 77 -17.43 -0.49 1.62
CA ARG A 77 -18.15 -0.94 2.82
C ARG A 77 -19.47 -1.63 2.48
N GLN A 78 -20.28 -1.02 1.62
CA GLN A 78 -21.56 -1.58 1.19
C GLN A 78 -21.38 -2.95 0.52
N GLU A 79 -20.36 -3.07 -0.31
CA GLU A 79 -20.03 -4.28 -1.04
C GLU A 79 -19.17 -5.27 -0.24
N HIS A 80 -18.79 -4.95 1.01
CA HIS A 80 -17.88 -5.76 1.84
C HIS A 80 -16.60 -6.16 1.09
N VAL A 81 -15.98 -5.21 0.40
CA VAL A 81 -14.75 -5.41 -0.38
C VAL A 81 -13.55 -4.94 0.43
N PRO A 82 -12.64 -5.86 0.83
CA PRO A 82 -11.38 -5.46 1.43
C PRO A 82 -10.49 -4.73 0.43
N ALA A 83 -9.75 -3.73 0.89
CA ALA A 83 -8.86 -2.92 0.06
C ALA A 83 -7.60 -2.49 0.83
N THR A 84 -6.55 -2.16 0.07
CA THR A 84 -5.34 -1.51 0.61
C THR A 84 -5.31 -0.06 0.16
N LEU A 85 -5.14 0.86 1.12
CA LEU A 85 -5.18 2.30 0.92
C LEU A 85 -3.79 2.89 1.14
N PHE A 86 -3.18 3.48 0.12
CA PHE A 86 -1.89 4.13 0.22
C PHE A 86 -2.10 5.63 0.48
N LEU A 87 -1.78 6.09 1.69
CA LEU A 87 -2.07 7.43 2.15
C LEU A 87 -0.81 8.30 2.15
N SER A 88 -0.88 9.48 1.53
CA SER A 88 0.20 10.46 1.69
C SER A 88 0.14 11.16 3.05
N GLY A 89 1.28 11.58 3.59
CA GLY A 89 1.35 12.19 4.92
C GLY A 89 0.55 13.48 5.04
N LEU A 90 0.54 14.30 3.98
CA LEU A 90 -0.30 15.51 3.95
C LEU A 90 -1.79 15.15 3.97
N TRP A 91 -2.22 14.08 3.29
CA TRP A 91 -3.59 13.60 3.31
C TRP A 91 -3.98 13.13 4.72
N ILE A 92 -3.15 12.32 5.37
CA ILE A 92 -3.37 11.85 6.76
C ILE A 92 -3.57 13.03 7.71
N LYS A 93 -2.73 14.07 7.60
CA LYS A 93 -2.87 15.26 8.45
C LYS A 93 -4.13 16.06 8.17
N THR A 94 -4.53 16.13 6.92
CA THR A 94 -5.70 16.91 6.49
C THR A 94 -7.01 16.21 6.87
N TYR A 95 -7.03 14.87 6.73
CA TYR A 95 -8.21 14.04 6.98
C TYR A 95 -8.01 13.10 8.18
N ALA A 96 -7.52 13.65 9.29
CA ALA A 96 -7.17 12.88 10.49
C ALA A 96 -8.34 12.04 11.03
N GLY A 97 -9.56 12.59 11.07
CA GLY A 97 -10.76 11.85 11.50
C GLY A 97 -11.08 10.68 10.56
N VAL A 98 -11.00 10.91 9.25
CA VAL A 98 -11.20 9.86 8.25
C VAL A 98 -10.11 8.79 8.37
N THR A 99 -8.84 9.18 8.56
CA THR A 99 -7.74 8.23 8.76
C THR A 99 -8.00 7.33 9.97
N GLN A 100 -8.50 7.90 11.08
CA GLN A 100 -8.86 7.12 12.27
C GLN A 100 -10.00 6.13 11.99
N GLU A 101 -11.04 6.54 11.25
CA GLU A 101 -12.12 5.64 10.86
C GLU A 101 -11.62 4.50 9.98
N LEU A 102 -10.80 4.79 8.97
CA LEU A 102 -10.24 3.79 8.07
C LEU A 102 -9.31 2.81 8.79
N SER A 103 -8.52 3.30 9.75
CA SER A 103 -7.60 2.46 10.53
C SER A 103 -8.31 1.47 11.46
N ASN A 104 -9.53 1.80 11.90
CA ASN A 104 -10.36 0.95 12.76
C ASN A 104 -11.26 -0.02 11.97
N ASP A 105 -11.34 0.15 10.66
CA ASP A 105 -12.18 -0.68 9.80
C ASP A 105 -11.40 -1.89 9.30
N SER A 106 -11.84 -3.08 9.66
CA SER A 106 -11.19 -4.33 9.29
C SER A 106 -11.17 -4.62 7.78
N LEU A 107 -11.99 -3.94 7.00
CA LEU A 107 -11.95 -4.03 5.54
C LEU A 107 -10.68 -3.41 4.95
N PHE A 108 -10.07 -2.44 5.64
CA PHE A 108 -8.98 -1.68 5.07
C PHE A 108 -7.62 -2.05 5.67
N GLU A 109 -6.60 -1.92 4.84
CA GLU A 109 -5.19 -1.99 5.18
C GLU A 109 -4.55 -0.67 4.75
N LEU A 110 -3.79 -0.02 5.63
CA LEU A 110 -3.16 1.25 5.33
C LEU A 110 -1.70 1.06 4.94
N GLY A 111 -1.30 1.69 3.84
CA GLY A 111 0.08 1.77 3.35
C GLY A 111 0.58 3.21 3.26
N ASN A 112 1.86 3.37 3.05
CA ASN A 112 2.57 4.63 2.97
C ASN A 112 2.69 5.08 1.50
N HIS A 113 2.34 6.35 1.22
CA HIS A 113 2.42 6.94 -0.13
C HIS A 113 3.28 8.21 -0.16
N SER A 114 4.41 8.20 0.55
CA SER A 114 5.26 9.35 0.85
C SER A 114 4.55 10.47 1.64
N TYR A 115 5.26 11.53 2.01
CA TYR A 115 4.66 12.60 2.80
C TYR A 115 3.98 13.66 1.93
N SER A 116 4.67 14.16 0.92
CA SER A 116 4.21 15.28 0.10
C SER A 116 3.67 14.86 -1.26
N HIS A 117 3.61 13.56 -1.54
CA HIS A 117 3.24 13.02 -2.85
C HIS A 117 4.10 13.60 -3.98
N GLY A 118 5.40 13.77 -3.74
CA GLY A 118 6.38 14.16 -4.76
C GLY A 118 6.90 12.95 -5.53
N GLY A 119 7.31 13.15 -6.79
CA GLY A 119 7.96 12.11 -7.59
C GLY A 119 9.38 11.84 -7.10
N PHE A 120 9.75 10.57 -6.91
CA PHE A 120 11.11 10.17 -6.52
C PHE A 120 12.04 10.18 -7.73
N HIS A 121 11.50 9.97 -8.91
CA HIS A 121 12.20 10.12 -10.18
C HIS A 121 11.47 11.11 -11.10
N SER A 122 12.22 11.80 -11.97
CA SER A 122 11.68 12.83 -12.87
C SER A 122 12.00 12.52 -14.34
N PRO A 123 11.08 12.81 -15.29
CA PRO A 123 9.78 13.47 -15.13
C PRO A 123 8.69 12.53 -14.59
N CYS A 124 7.75 13.04 -13.75
CA CYS A 124 6.69 12.26 -13.14
C CYS A 124 5.35 13.02 -13.17
N TYR A 125 4.60 12.95 -14.24
CA TYR A 125 3.24 13.51 -14.39
C TYR A 125 3.07 14.96 -13.90
N GLY A 126 4.15 15.76 -13.89
CA GLY A 126 4.14 17.12 -13.37
C GLY A 126 4.18 17.23 -11.84
N LEU A 127 4.44 16.15 -11.14
CA LEU A 127 4.73 16.17 -9.71
C LEU A 127 6.07 16.90 -9.45
N ALA A 128 6.15 17.60 -8.33
CA ALA A 128 7.41 18.14 -7.86
C ALA A 128 8.36 16.99 -7.47
N SER A 129 9.62 17.07 -7.89
CA SER A 129 10.61 16.07 -7.51
C SER A 129 10.93 16.15 -6.03
N VAL A 130 11.03 14.99 -5.39
CA VAL A 130 11.64 14.85 -4.08
C VAL A 130 13.16 14.86 -4.27
N PRO A 131 13.91 15.76 -3.62
CA PRO A 131 15.37 15.67 -3.64
C PRO A 131 15.82 14.34 -3.02
N GLU A 132 16.81 13.68 -3.60
CA GLU A 132 17.31 12.37 -3.14
C GLU A 132 17.65 12.35 -1.64
N SER A 133 18.23 13.43 -1.12
CA SER A 133 18.52 13.60 0.31
C SER A 133 17.28 13.58 1.22
N ASN A 134 16.09 13.78 0.67
CA ASN A 134 14.83 13.87 1.40
C ASN A 134 13.93 12.64 1.23
N GLU A 135 14.24 11.72 0.34
CA GLU A 135 13.42 10.54 0.04
C GLU A 135 13.12 9.70 1.30
N SER A 136 14.15 9.39 2.08
CA SER A 136 13.98 8.66 3.34
C SER A 136 13.10 9.42 4.34
N ALA A 137 13.23 10.73 4.41
CA ALA A 137 12.42 11.56 5.31
C ALA A 137 10.94 11.63 4.87
N GLU A 138 10.66 11.61 3.57
CA GLU A 138 9.30 11.53 3.02
C GLU A 138 8.59 10.26 3.51
N VAL A 139 9.28 9.13 3.52
CA VAL A 139 8.74 7.85 3.99
C VAL A 139 8.57 7.83 5.51
N GLN A 140 9.62 8.22 6.25
CA GLN A 140 9.62 8.21 7.72
C GLN A 140 8.55 9.12 8.33
N ARG A 141 8.39 10.34 7.80
CA ARG A 141 7.36 11.28 8.28
C ARG A 141 5.94 10.74 8.12
N THR A 142 5.70 9.95 7.09
CA THR A 142 4.38 9.32 6.88
C THR A 142 4.22 8.10 7.78
N ASP A 143 5.29 7.32 7.99
CA ASP A 143 5.31 6.19 8.94
C ASP A 143 4.97 6.66 10.37
N GLU A 144 5.58 7.77 10.82
CA GLU A 144 5.30 8.39 12.11
C GLU A 144 3.83 8.84 12.26
N LEU A 145 3.19 9.22 11.17
CA LEU A 145 1.77 9.54 11.18
C LEU A 145 0.90 8.28 11.23
N LEU A 146 1.18 7.29 10.39
CA LEU A 146 0.44 6.02 10.36
C LEU A 146 0.48 5.31 11.70
N THR A 147 1.65 5.26 12.38
CA THR A 147 1.81 4.63 13.70
C THR A 147 0.95 5.25 14.80
N LYS A 148 0.47 6.49 14.63
CA LYS A 148 -0.48 7.12 15.57
C LYS A 148 -1.88 6.53 15.49
N TYR A 149 -2.25 5.98 14.34
CA TYR A 149 -3.59 5.46 14.09
C TYR A 149 -3.67 3.95 14.20
N THR A 150 -2.58 3.23 13.92
CA THR A 150 -2.56 1.77 13.99
C THR A 150 -1.18 1.24 14.35
N THR A 151 -1.13 0.30 15.30
CA THR A 151 0.10 -0.44 15.64
C THR A 151 0.36 -1.63 14.72
N GLN A 152 -0.59 -1.93 13.83
CA GLN A 152 -0.56 -3.10 12.95
C GLN A 152 -0.42 -2.73 11.47
N HIS A 153 -0.04 -1.47 11.15
CA HIS A 153 0.16 -1.14 9.76
C HIS A 153 1.30 -1.98 9.17
N LYS A 154 1.02 -2.55 8.02
CA LYS A 154 2.06 -3.25 7.28
C LYS A 154 3.00 -2.21 6.67
N LYS A 155 4.30 -2.50 6.68
CA LYS A 155 5.28 -1.63 6.01
C LYS A 155 5.18 -1.81 4.49
N LEU A 156 4.06 -1.37 3.92
CA LEU A 156 3.81 -1.33 2.49
C LEU A 156 3.99 0.11 2.01
N PHE A 157 4.76 0.29 0.96
CA PHE A 157 5.02 1.59 0.36
C PHE A 157 4.69 1.57 -1.13
N ARG A 158 4.05 2.62 -1.62
CA ARG A 158 3.87 2.87 -3.05
C ARG A 158 4.49 4.21 -3.41
N PHE A 159 5.28 4.22 -4.47
CA PHE A 159 5.85 5.45 -5.01
C PHE A 159 4.76 6.31 -5.67
N PRO A 160 4.70 7.64 -5.41
CA PRO A 160 3.83 8.55 -6.14
C PRO A 160 4.05 8.46 -7.66
N GLY A 161 2.95 8.30 -8.39
CA GLY A 161 2.97 8.14 -9.84
C GLY A 161 3.72 6.92 -10.36
N LEU A 162 4.16 6.00 -9.50
CA LEU A 162 5.06 4.89 -9.83
C LEU A 162 6.36 5.34 -10.51
N CYS A 163 6.82 6.58 -10.20
CA CYS A 163 8.04 7.14 -10.75
C CYS A 163 9.21 6.89 -9.81
N PHE A 164 9.93 5.83 -10.06
CA PHE A 164 11.10 5.41 -9.28
C PHE A 164 12.11 4.65 -10.14
N GLU A 165 13.34 4.58 -9.68
CA GLU A 165 14.39 3.73 -10.21
C GLU A 165 14.76 2.62 -9.20
N LYS A 166 15.65 1.73 -9.60
CA LYS A 166 16.09 0.60 -8.77
C LYS A 166 16.65 1.07 -7.43
N ASP A 167 17.49 2.10 -7.45
CA ASP A 167 18.14 2.62 -6.25
C ASP A 167 17.13 3.21 -5.24
N ASP A 168 16.01 3.76 -5.73
CA ASP A 168 14.91 4.23 -4.88
C ASP A 168 14.25 3.07 -4.15
N VAL A 169 14.04 1.95 -4.85
CA VAL A 169 13.48 0.73 -4.24
C VAL A 169 14.41 0.22 -3.13
N GLU A 170 15.72 0.14 -3.38
CA GLU A 170 16.71 -0.30 -2.40
C GLU A 170 16.70 0.57 -1.12
N LYS A 171 16.60 1.91 -1.28
CA LYS A 171 16.49 2.84 -0.15
C LYS A 171 15.23 2.62 0.68
N ILE A 172 14.11 2.30 0.04
CA ILE A 172 12.83 2.05 0.71
C ILE A 172 12.84 0.71 1.42
N GLU A 173 13.35 -0.34 0.76
CA GLU A 173 13.51 -1.69 1.34
C GLU A 173 14.45 -1.68 2.55
N ALA A 174 15.53 -0.89 2.52
CA ALA A 174 16.45 -0.71 3.65
C ALA A 174 15.77 -0.15 4.92
N GLN A 175 14.62 0.53 4.78
CA GLN A 175 13.77 1.00 5.89
C GLN A 175 12.75 -0.07 6.35
N GLY A 176 12.81 -1.29 5.79
CA GLY A 176 11.95 -2.41 6.11
C GLY A 176 10.59 -2.40 5.42
N TYR A 177 10.41 -1.59 4.38
CA TYR A 177 9.21 -1.56 3.56
C TYR A 177 9.25 -2.61 2.45
N ILE A 178 8.06 -3.04 2.02
CA ILE A 178 7.86 -3.75 0.77
C ILE A 178 7.28 -2.73 -0.21
N VAL A 179 7.94 -2.55 -1.35
CA VAL A 179 7.46 -1.67 -2.41
C VAL A 179 6.35 -2.37 -3.18
N ILE A 180 5.20 -1.71 -3.28
CA ILE A 180 3.99 -2.22 -3.94
C ILE A 180 3.70 -1.36 -5.16
N GLY A 181 3.72 -1.99 -6.32
CA GLY A 181 3.20 -1.41 -7.56
C GLY A 181 1.79 -1.93 -7.87
N GLY A 182 1.59 -2.33 -9.09
CA GLY A 182 0.37 -2.98 -9.58
C GLY A 182 0.52 -3.33 -11.05
N ASP A 183 -0.07 -4.45 -11.46
CA ASP A 183 -0.06 -4.89 -12.85
C ASP A 183 -1.29 -4.41 -13.64
N VAL A 184 -2.23 -3.73 -12.97
CA VAL A 184 -3.41 -3.14 -13.60
C VAL A 184 -3.58 -1.69 -13.14
N ASP A 185 -3.12 -0.74 -13.96
CA ASP A 185 -3.48 0.67 -13.79
C ASP A 185 -4.90 0.89 -14.35
N ALA A 186 -5.84 1.31 -13.52
CA ALA A 186 -7.20 1.61 -13.97
C ALA A 186 -7.27 2.84 -14.88
N GLY A 187 -6.26 3.70 -14.85
CA GLY A 187 -6.19 4.96 -15.58
C GLY A 187 -7.14 6.03 -15.06
N ASP A 188 -7.74 5.82 -13.89
CA ASP A 188 -8.79 6.67 -13.33
C ASP A 188 -8.31 8.08 -12.98
N GLY A 189 -7.02 8.26 -12.66
CA GLY A 189 -6.41 9.57 -12.41
C GLY A 189 -6.52 10.56 -13.58
N PHE A 190 -6.65 10.05 -14.81
CA PHE A 190 -6.71 10.86 -16.03
C PHE A 190 -8.01 10.67 -16.83
N GLN A 191 -8.78 9.63 -16.51
CA GLN A 191 -9.97 9.24 -17.28
C GLN A 191 -11.23 9.93 -16.73
N LYS A 192 -12.03 10.47 -17.66
CA LYS A 192 -13.33 11.12 -17.38
C LYS A 192 -14.52 10.26 -17.81
N SER A 193 -14.34 8.97 -17.91
CA SER A 193 -15.40 8.02 -18.29
C SER A 193 -15.30 6.78 -17.42
N ALA A 194 -16.28 6.58 -16.54
CA ALA A 194 -16.38 5.40 -15.69
C ALA A 194 -16.34 4.10 -16.52
N MET A 195 -17.04 4.06 -17.66
CA MET A 195 -17.05 2.89 -18.55
C MET A 195 -15.67 2.53 -19.09
N LYS A 196 -14.81 3.53 -19.39
CA LYS A 196 -13.44 3.27 -19.86
C LYS A 196 -12.57 2.73 -18.72
N ILE A 197 -12.74 3.24 -17.49
CA ILE A 197 -12.06 2.73 -16.29
C ILE A 197 -12.44 1.27 -16.07
N VAL A 198 -13.76 0.95 -16.10
CA VAL A 198 -14.27 -0.43 -15.99
C VAL A 198 -13.65 -1.33 -17.07
N SER A 199 -13.74 -0.90 -18.34
CA SER A 199 -13.21 -1.68 -19.47
C SER A 199 -11.71 -1.95 -19.33
N ASN A 200 -10.94 -0.94 -18.90
CA ASN A 200 -9.50 -1.08 -18.72
C ASN A 200 -9.16 -2.10 -17.62
N VAL A 201 -9.80 -2.00 -16.46
CA VAL A 201 -9.60 -2.97 -15.36
C VAL A 201 -9.98 -4.38 -15.82
N LEU A 202 -11.17 -4.56 -16.41
CA LEU A 202 -11.69 -5.88 -16.77
C LEU A 202 -10.93 -6.56 -17.91
N ALA A 203 -10.23 -5.79 -18.75
CA ALA A 203 -9.38 -6.31 -19.83
C ALA A 203 -8.04 -6.85 -19.35
N HIS A 204 -7.50 -6.36 -18.22
CA HIS A 204 -6.15 -6.67 -17.79
C HIS A 204 -6.09 -7.51 -16.52
N VAL A 205 -7.15 -7.56 -15.69
CA VAL A 205 -7.16 -8.36 -14.45
C VAL A 205 -6.99 -9.84 -14.73
N ARG A 206 -6.08 -10.46 -13.97
CA ARG A 206 -5.79 -11.90 -13.93
C ARG A 206 -5.65 -12.36 -12.47
N PRO A 207 -5.67 -13.69 -12.19
CA PRO A 207 -5.49 -14.18 -10.83
C PRO A 207 -4.24 -13.64 -10.16
N GLY A 208 -4.37 -12.98 -9.02
CA GLY A 208 -3.27 -12.35 -8.28
C GLY A 208 -2.97 -10.90 -8.63
N SER A 209 -3.76 -10.26 -9.50
CA SER A 209 -3.57 -8.84 -9.87
C SER A 209 -3.73 -7.89 -8.71
N ILE A 210 -2.95 -6.80 -8.77
CA ILE A 210 -3.10 -5.59 -7.96
C ILE A 210 -3.59 -4.48 -8.88
N VAL A 211 -4.80 -3.98 -8.61
CA VAL A 211 -5.43 -2.89 -9.38
C VAL A 211 -5.17 -1.57 -8.67
N ILE A 212 -4.63 -0.60 -9.40
CA ILE A 212 -4.38 0.76 -8.92
C ILE A 212 -5.55 1.65 -9.30
N LEU A 213 -6.12 2.28 -8.28
CA LEU A 213 -7.21 3.24 -8.34
C LEU A 213 -6.89 4.40 -7.39
N HIS A 214 -7.73 5.44 -7.40
CA HIS A 214 -7.59 6.57 -6.48
C HIS A 214 -8.87 6.79 -5.67
N MET A 215 -8.72 7.22 -4.41
CA MET A 215 -9.85 7.68 -3.59
C MET A 215 -9.92 9.20 -3.53
N GLN A 216 -9.59 9.84 -4.65
CA GLN A 216 -9.54 11.29 -4.78
C GLN A 216 -10.93 11.91 -4.96
N GLY A 217 -11.06 13.12 -4.42
CA GLY A 217 -12.19 14.02 -4.70
C GLY A 217 -11.78 15.13 -5.66
N GLY A 218 -12.71 16.05 -5.92
CA GLY A 218 -12.48 17.19 -6.80
C GLY A 218 -12.22 16.76 -8.26
N PRO A 219 -11.32 17.44 -8.97
CA PRO A 219 -11.08 17.18 -10.39
C PRO A 219 -10.20 15.96 -10.68
N ASN A 220 -9.49 15.42 -9.67
CA ASN A 220 -8.61 14.26 -9.82
C ASN A 220 -9.42 12.97 -9.64
N ALA A 221 -9.22 11.99 -10.52
CA ALA A 221 -9.92 10.72 -10.49
C ALA A 221 -11.45 10.84 -10.25
N PRO A 222 -12.17 11.69 -11.01
CA PRO A 222 -13.55 12.06 -10.71
C PRO A 222 -14.54 10.91 -10.90
N GLU A 223 -14.16 9.89 -11.68
CA GLU A 223 -15.05 8.82 -12.10
C GLU A 223 -14.82 7.50 -11.37
N THR A 224 -13.86 7.42 -10.45
CA THR A 224 -13.54 6.19 -9.71
C THR A 224 -14.75 5.66 -8.95
N ALA A 225 -15.46 6.53 -8.20
CA ALA A 225 -16.66 6.14 -7.47
C ALA A 225 -17.79 5.63 -8.38
N ASN A 226 -17.91 6.17 -9.58
CA ASN A 226 -18.91 5.75 -10.57
C ASN A 226 -18.55 4.42 -11.25
N ALA A 227 -17.25 4.15 -11.42
CA ALA A 227 -16.75 2.91 -12.02
C ALA A 227 -16.75 1.71 -11.05
N LEU A 228 -16.50 1.98 -9.77
CA LEU A 228 -16.20 0.97 -8.77
C LEU A 228 -17.31 -0.10 -8.60
N PRO A 229 -18.61 0.23 -8.52
CA PRO A 229 -19.66 -0.78 -8.38
C PRO A 229 -19.66 -1.78 -9.54
N GLU A 230 -19.47 -1.32 -10.76
CA GLU A 230 -19.45 -2.17 -11.95
C GLU A 230 -18.18 -3.04 -12.01
N ILE A 231 -17.02 -2.51 -11.62
CA ILE A 231 -15.77 -3.28 -11.47
C ILE A 231 -15.99 -4.44 -10.50
N ILE A 232 -16.54 -4.16 -9.31
CA ILE A 232 -16.78 -5.16 -8.27
C ILE A 232 -17.74 -6.23 -8.76
N ALA A 233 -18.89 -5.85 -9.34
CA ALA A 233 -19.90 -6.78 -9.82
C ALA A 233 -19.34 -7.72 -10.91
N ASN A 234 -18.62 -7.17 -11.88
CA ASN A 234 -18.02 -7.96 -12.96
C ASN A 234 -16.92 -8.91 -12.47
N LEU A 235 -16.04 -8.46 -11.58
CA LEU A 235 -15.00 -9.33 -11.02
C LEU A 235 -15.60 -10.48 -10.21
N ARG A 236 -16.63 -10.21 -9.39
CA ARG A 236 -17.39 -11.26 -8.69
C ARG A 236 -18.04 -12.26 -9.65
N SER A 237 -18.69 -11.78 -10.72
CA SER A 237 -19.32 -12.66 -11.71
C SER A 237 -18.31 -13.57 -12.42
N ARG A 238 -17.06 -13.13 -12.55
CA ARG A 238 -15.93 -13.91 -13.08
C ARG A 238 -15.31 -14.84 -12.02
N GLY A 239 -15.85 -14.86 -10.79
CA GLY A 239 -15.40 -15.71 -9.67
C GLY A 239 -14.18 -15.18 -8.92
N TYR A 240 -13.85 -13.90 -9.01
CA TYR A 240 -12.80 -13.30 -8.20
C TYR A 240 -13.27 -13.02 -6.77
N ALA A 241 -12.41 -13.36 -5.80
CA ALA A 241 -12.49 -12.87 -4.44
C ALA A 241 -11.55 -11.67 -4.25
N PHE A 242 -12.00 -10.68 -3.48
CA PHE A 242 -11.20 -9.51 -3.13
C PHE A 242 -10.39 -9.79 -1.88
N VAL A 243 -9.13 -9.36 -1.88
CA VAL A 243 -8.18 -9.53 -0.78
C VAL A 243 -7.35 -8.27 -0.60
N LYS A 244 -6.67 -8.12 0.55
CA LYS A 244 -5.68 -7.07 0.77
C LYS A 244 -4.36 -7.43 0.11
N VAL A 245 -3.49 -6.44 -0.10
CA VAL A 245 -2.14 -6.69 -0.63
C VAL A 245 -1.33 -7.62 0.28
N SER A 246 -1.46 -7.49 1.61
CA SER A 246 -0.80 -8.39 2.55
C SER A 246 -1.21 -9.86 2.38
N ASP A 247 -2.45 -10.12 1.98
CA ASP A 247 -2.93 -11.48 1.70
C ASP A 247 -2.30 -12.04 0.41
N LEU A 248 -2.14 -11.20 -0.63
CA LEU A 248 -1.42 -11.59 -1.86
C LEU A 248 0.05 -11.89 -1.59
N LEU A 249 0.72 -11.09 -0.76
CA LEU A 249 2.09 -11.33 -0.34
C LEU A 249 2.23 -12.68 0.39
N ASN A 250 1.30 -13.01 1.27
CA ASN A 250 1.28 -14.30 1.98
C ASN A 250 1.07 -15.49 1.02
N LEU A 251 0.19 -15.34 0.02
CA LEU A 251 -0.01 -16.37 -1.01
C LEU A 251 1.25 -16.63 -1.85
N SER A 252 2.03 -15.59 -2.13
CA SER A 252 3.29 -15.74 -2.88
C SER A 252 4.38 -16.42 -2.06
N ARG A 253 4.43 -16.16 -0.74
CA ARG A 253 5.40 -16.77 0.17
C ARG A 253 5.12 -18.25 0.49
N SER A 254 3.87 -18.67 0.45
CA SER A 254 3.48 -20.06 0.80
C SER A 254 3.77 -21.09 -0.30
N LYS A 255 4.29 -20.65 -1.46
CA LYS A 255 4.65 -21.54 -2.60
C LYS A 255 6.16 -21.78 -2.73
N ASN A 256 6.97 -21.11 -1.92
CA ASN A 256 8.42 -21.33 -1.80
C ASN A 256 8.72 -22.07 -0.49
#